data_ee4bd12d6454f9e3f09e8a29a8fd8d06
#
_entry.id   ee4bd12d6454f9e3f09e8a29a8fd8d06
#
_cell.length_a   1.000
_cell.length_b   1.000
_cell.length_c   1.000
_cell.angle_alpha   90.00
_cell.angle_beta   90.00
_cell.angle_gamma   90.00
#
_symmetry.space_group_name_H-M   'P 1'
#
loop_
_entity.id
_entity.type
_entity.pdbx_description
1 polymer ?
#
loop_
_entity_poly.entity_id
_entity_poly.type
_entity_poly.pdbx_seq_one_letter_code
_entity_poly.pdbx_strand_id
1 'polypeptide(L)'
;ATATTGYLVLNGVILNTAARKLQLRGSVWAYRFWRAGHHHDMRACQLSFAAGRLAKFLDAKAAGVAVRRWFTSEQGVALVLDEHVNRPGHVPGTLAAAIAKIGATDPTNWKTADEARLIAAYVLARKATNMTHPILRAERIADAVNQGTLSDDRGSFVI
;
A
#
# COMPACT_ATOMS: atom_id res chain seq x y z
N ALA A 1 0.06 -9.33 24.39
CA ALA A 1 0.88 -8.72 23.33
C ALA A 1 0.67 -7.21 23.37
N THR A 2 1.71 -6.47 23.60
CA THR A 2 1.68 -5.01 23.45
C THR A 2 1.64 -4.67 21.96
N ALA A 3 0.81 -3.73 21.57
CA ALA A 3 0.49 -3.37 20.17
C ALA A 3 1.71 -2.95 19.31
N THR A 4 2.89 -2.85 19.87
CA THR A 4 4.09 -2.34 19.20
C THR A 4 5.06 -3.43 18.74
N THR A 5 4.96 -4.66 19.23
CA THR A 5 5.87 -5.75 18.87
C THR A 5 5.15 -7.10 18.96
N GLY A 6 4.31 -7.38 17.97
CA GLY A 6 3.72 -8.72 17.83
C GLY A 6 4.74 -9.71 17.25
N TYR A 7 5.23 -10.64 18.07
CA TYR A 7 6.01 -11.79 17.59
C TYR A 7 5.14 -13.04 17.60
N LEU A 8 5.37 -13.92 16.62
CA LEU A 8 4.84 -15.28 16.68
C LEU A 8 5.57 -16.03 17.80
N VAL A 9 4.81 -16.84 18.53
CA VAL A 9 5.33 -17.72 19.59
C VAL A 9 5.07 -19.17 19.17
N LEU A 10 6.11 -19.98 19.15
CA LEU A 10 6.03 -21.41 18.86
C LEU A 10 6.60 -22.21 20.03
N ASN A 11 5.77 -23.07 20.63
CA ASN A 11 6.18 -23.88 21.81
C ASN A 11 6.84 -23.05 22.93
N GLY A 12 6.26 -21.87 23.24
CA GLY A 12 6.79 -20.96 24.25
C GLY A 12 7.99 -20.11 23.80
N VAL A 13 8.53 -20.31 22.60
CA VAL A 13 9.67 -19.56 22.05
C VAL A 13 9.20 -18.42 21.16
N ILE A 14 9.62 -17.22 21.46
CA ILE A 14 9.36 -16.03 20.64
C ILE A 14 10.21 -16.08 19.37
N LEU A 15 9.56 -16.01 18.19
CA LEU A 15 10.21 -16.05 16.87
C LEU A 15 10.61 -14.66 16.40
N ASN A 16 11.54 -14.02 17.10
CA ASN A 16 11.97 -12.64 16.85
C ASN A 16 13.25 -12.51 16.00
N THR A 17 13.95 -13.63 15.72
CA THR A 17 15.15 -13.64 14.88
C THR A 17 14.92 -14.39 13.56
N ALA A 18 15.75 -14.10 12.54
CA ALA A 18 15.71 -14.82 11.27
C ALA A 18 15.89 -16.34 11.46
N ALA A 19 16.85 -16.76 12.31
CA ALA A 19 17.11 -18.15 12.60
C ALA A 19 15.89 -18.86 13.23
N ARG A 20 15.23 -18.23 14.21
CA ARG A 20 13.99 -18.78 14.82
C ARG A 20 12.83 -18.85 13.83
N LYS A 21 12.72 -17.89 12.92
CA LYS A 21 11.69 -17.87 11.87
C LYS A 21 11.87 -18.97 10.81
N LEU A 22 13.08 -19.53 10.65
CA LEU A 22 13.33 -20.64 9.74
C LEU A 22 12.43 -21.86 10.03
N GLN A 23 12.03 -22.07 11.28
CA GLN A 23 11.09 -23.14 11.68
C GLN A 23 9.73 -23.05 10.98
N LEU A 24 9.37 -21.86 10.47
CA LEU A 24 8.09 -21.63 9.78
C LEU A 24 8.15 -21.86 8.26
N ARG A 25 9.30 -22.25 7.71
CA ARG A 25 9.48 -22.43 6.25
C ARG A 25 9.00 -23.78 5.72
N GLY A 26 8.64 -24.71 6.59
CA GLY A 26 8.12 -26.02 6.17
C GLY A 26 6.75 -25.95 5.52
N SER A 27 6.43 -26.94 4.65
CA SER A 27 5.14 -27.05 3.94
C SER A 27 3.93 -27.07 4.88
N VAL A 28 4.07 -27.68 6.05
CA VAL A 28 3.03 -27.70 7.09
C VAL A 28 2.66 -26.29 7.55
N TRP A 29 3.66 -25.40 7.72
CA TRP A 29 3.42 -24.02 8.10
C TRP A 29 2.85 -23.20 6.94
N ALA A 30 3.30 -23.43 5.71
CA ALA A 30 2.71 -22.80 4.53
C ALA A 30 1.21 -23.12 4.44
N TYR A 31 0.82 -24.38 4.65
CA TYR A 31 -0.58 -24.79 4.67
C TYR A 31 -1.38 -24.16 5.82
N ARG A 32 -0.79 -24.10 7.04
CA ARG A 32 -1.43 -23.45 8.19
C ARG A 32 -1.68 -21.96 7.94
N PHE A 33 -0.71 -21.25 7.39
CA PHE A 33 -0.87 -19.83 7.03
C PHE A 33 -1.89 -19.63 5.92
N TRP A 34 -1.89 -20.52 4.92
CA TRP A 34 -2.91 -20.48 3.86
C TRP A 34 -4.32 -20.67 4.44
N ARG A 35 -4.53 -21.67 5.29
CA ARG A 35 -5.82 -21.89 5.98
C ARG A 35 -6.22 -20.69 6.85
N ALA A 36 -5.28 -20.16 7.64
CA ALA A 36 -5.55 -18.99 8.48
C ALA A 36 -5.99 -17.79 7.62
N GLY A 37 -5.34 -17.56 6.48
CA GLY A 37 -5.70 -16.49 5.55
C GLY A 37 -7.10 -16.65 4.92
N HIS A 38 -7.68 -17.86 4.95
CA HIS A 38 -9.05 -18.11 4.48
C HIS A 38 -10.09 -18.09 5.61
N HIS A 39 -9.66 -18.00 6.87
CA HIS A 39 -10.57 -17.89 8.01
C HIS A 39 -11.18 -16.49 8.09
N HIS A 40 -12.50 -16.38 8.26
CA HIS A 40 -13.21 -15.10 8.22
C HIS A 40 -12.70 -14.09 9.26
N ASP A 41 -12.43 -14.53 10.51
CA ASP A 41 -11.91 -13.64 11.56
C ASP A 41 -10.51 -13.13 11.23
N MET A 42 -9.64 -13.99 10.68
CA MET A 42 -8.31 -13.57 10.25
C MET A 42 -8.38 -12.56 9.11
N ARG A 43 -9.27 -12.76 8.15
CA ARG A 43 -9.51 -11.81 7.05
C ARG A 43 -10.04 -10.48 7.58
N ALA A 44 -10.98 -10.50 8.52
CA ALA A 44 -11.47 -9.28 9.18
C ALA A 44 -10.36 -8.53 9.92
N CYS A 45 -9.52 -9.24 10.66
CA CYS A 45 -8.33 -8.64 11.31
C CYS A 45 -7.34 -8.05 10.31
N GLN A 46 -7.08 -8.74 9.20
CA GLN A 46 -6.18 -8.23 8.14
C GLN A 46 -6.74 -6.97 7.48
N LEU A 47 -8.04 -6.95 7.18
CA LEU A 47 -8.71 -5.77 6.62
C LEU A 47 -8.69 -4.59 7.60
N SER A 48 -9.01 -4.81 8.86
CA SER A 48 -8.95 -3.78 9.91
C SER A 48 -7.54 -3.22 10.07
N PHE A 49 -6.52 -4.09 10.06
CA PHE A 49 -5.14 -3.67 10.14
C PHE A 49 -4.72 -2.86 8.90
N ALA A 50 -5.12 -3.29 7.70
CA ALA A 50 -4.85 -2.58 6.46
C ALA A 50 -5.51 -1.20 6.45
N ALA A 51 -6.78 -1.10 6.85
CA ALA A 51 -7.50 0.17 6.96
C ALA A 51 -6.83 1.13 7.97
N GLY A 52 -6.43 0.63 9.14
CA GLY A 52 -5.72 1.43 10.14
C GLY A 52 -4.34 1.91 9.66
N ARG A 53 -3.64 1.12 8.87
CA ARG A 53 -2.39 1.56 8.21
C ARG A 53 -2.66 2.61 7.14
N LEU A 54 -3.69 2.37 6.31
CA LEU A 54 -4.09 3.27 5.24
C LEU A 54 -4.40 4.67 5.80
N ALA A 55 -5.21 4.77 6.85
CA ALA A 55 -5.53 6.03 7.50
C ALA A 55 -4.27 6.81 7.91
N LYS A 56 -3.28 6.14 8.49
CA LYS A 56 -2.03 6.79 8.95
C LYS A 56 -1.19 7.36 7.81
N PHE A 57 -0.99 6.62 6.72
CA PHE A 57 -0.11 7.12 5.69
C PHE A 57 -0.81 8.07 4.71
N LEU A 58 -2.13 8.03 4.62
CA LEU A 58 -2.90 9.05 3.88
C LEU A 58 -2.79 10.43 4.53
N ASP A 59 -2.52 10.51 5.83
CA ASP A 59 -2.23 11.77 6.53
C ASP A 59 -0.76 12.22 6.41
N ALA A 60 0.14 11.36 5.96
CA ALA A 60 1.51 11.74 5.69
C ALA A 60 1.57 12.83 4.62
N LYS A 61 2.56 13.74 4.74
CA LYS A 61 2.68 14.88 3.82
C LYS A 61 3.70 14.60 2.71
N ALA A 62 3.31 14.90 1.48
CA ALA A 62 4.20 14.98 0.34
C ALA A 62 4.09 16.39 -0.25
N ALA A 63 5.22 17.07 -0.48
CA ALA A 63 5.27 18.47 -0.89
C ALA A 63 4.40 19.40 0.00
N GLY A 64 4.38 19.14 1.32
CA GLY A 64 3.63 19.94 2.28
C GLY A 64 2.13 19.62 2.40
N VAL A 65 1.57 18.84 1.49
CA VAL A 65 0.13 18.49 1.43
C VAL A 65 -0.07 17.02 1.77
N ALA A 66 -1.15 16.68 2.48
CA ALA A 66 -1.45 15.30 2.85
C ALA A 66 -1.68 14.42 1.62
N VAL A 67 -1.21 13.17 1.65
CA VAL A 67 -1.34 12.20 0.56
C VAL A 67 -2.79 12.05 0.11
N ARG A 68 -3.74 12.02 1.05
CA ARG A 68 -5.19 11.94 0.78
C ARG A 68 -5.76 13.07 -0.08
N ARG A 69 -5.06 14.17 -0.23
CA ARG A 69 -5.48 15.27 -1.10
C ARG A 69 -4.98 15.11 -2.53
N TRP A 70 -3.86 14.42 -2.70
CA TRP A 70 -3.28 14.13 -4.00
C TRP A 70 -4.00 12.96 -4.69
N PHE A 71 -4.23 11.89 -3.93
CA PHE A 71 -4.91 10.68 -4.41
C PHE A 71 -6.25 10.51 -3.68
N THR A 72 -7.32 10.56 -4.43
CA THR A 72 -8.71 10.39 -3.97
C THR A 72 -9.46 9.35 -4.78
N SER A 73 -8.87 8.81 -5.85
CA SER A 73 -9.39 7.64 -6.57
C SER A 73 -8.97 6.34 -5.88
N GLU A 74 -9.76 5.29 -6.04
CA GLU A 74 -9.40 3.95 -5.56
C GLU A 74 -8.10 3.47 -6.19
N GLN A 75 -7.87 3.74 -7.48
CA GLN A 75 -6.61 3.43 -8.17
C GLN A 75 -5.41 4.12 -7.52
N GLY A 76 -5.49 5.42 -7.28
CA GLY A 76 -4.41 6.21 -6.68
C GLY A 76 -4.07 5.72 -5.27
N VAL A 77 -5.10 5.47 -4.46
CA VAL A 77 -4.94 4.96 -3.09
C VAL A 77 -4.39 3.53 -3.07
N ALA A 78 -4.82 2.66 -3.99
CA ALA A 78 -4.29 1.30 -4.12
C ALA A 78 -2.78 1.31 -4.47
N LEU A 79 -2.33 2.19 -5.37
CA LEU A 79 -0.91 2.34 -5.71
C LEU A 79 -0.07 2.79 -4.51
N VAL A 80 -0.60 3.72 -3.72
CA VAL A 80 0.06 4.22 -2.51
C VAL A 80 0.11 3.14 -1.43
N LEU A 81 -0.98 2.40 -1.22
CA LEU A 81 -1.02 1.27 -0.27
C LEU A 81 -0.01 0.20 -0.66
N ASP A 82 0.05 -0.15 -1.93
CA ASP A 82 1.00 -1.14 -2.45
C ASP A 82 2.45 -0.72 -2.19
N GLU A 83 2.82 0.53 -2.44
CA GLU A 83 4.17 1.02 -2.10
C GLU A 83 4.41 1.02 -0.59
N HIS A 84 3.43 1.49 0.20
CA HIS A 84 3.58 1.53 1.66
C HIS A 84 3.78 0.14 2.27
N VAL A 85 3.11 -0.90 1.74
CA VAL A 85 3.30 -2.29 2.19
C VAL A 85 4.69 -2.79 1.84
N ASN A 86 5.19 -2.48 0.64
CA ASN A 86 6.50 -2.95 0.17
C ASN A 86 7.67 -2.11 0.71
N ARG A 87 7.45 -0.81 0.89
CA ARG A 87 8.48 0.16 1.29
C ARG A 87 7.91 1.20 2.27
N PRO A 88 7.62 0.82 3.52
CA PRO A 88 7.09 1.75 4.52
C PRO A 88 7.98 2.99 4.65
N GLY A 89 7.38 4.18 4.65
CA GLY A 89 8.09 5.45 4.79
C GLY A 89 8.59 6.08 3.48
N HIS A 90 8.54 5.39 2.34
CA HIS A 90 9.02 5.94 1.06
C HIS A 90 7.95 6.68 0.25
N VAL A 91 6.67 6.43 0.51
CA VAL A 91 5.54 7.05 -0.21
C VAL A 91 5.66 8.57 -0.32
N PRO A 92 5.95 9.33 0.77
CA PRO A 92 6.06 10.79 0.67
C PRO A 92 7.14 11.25 -0.32
N GLY A 93 8.30 10.59 -0.31
CA GLY A 93 9.41 10.92 -1.21
C GLY A 93 9.11 10.59 -2.66
N THR A 94 8.55 9.41 -2.94
CA THR A 94 8.15 8.99 -4.29
C THR A 94 7.06 9.92 -4.84
N LEU A 95 6.08 10.28 -4.01
CA LEU A 95 5.01 11.19 -4.39
C LEU A 95 5.52 12.60 -4.61
N ALA A 96 6.41 13.12 -3.78
CA ALA A 96 7.02 14.44 -3.98
C ALA A 96 7.78 14.51 -5.31
N ALA A 97 8.52 13.47 -5.69
CA ALA A 97 9.18 13.39 -6.98
C ALA A 97 8.18 13.42 -8.16
N ALA A 98 7.06 12.70 -8.04
CA ALA A 98 6.00 12.70 -9.05
C ALA A 98 5.33 14.07 -9.18
N ILE A 99 5.02 14.71 -8.05
CA ILE A 99 4.44 16.07 -7.99
C ILE A 99 5.37 17.08 -8.67
N ALA A 100 6.66 17.06 -8.33
CA ALA A 100 7.66 17.95 -8.95
C ALA A 100 7.75 17.72 -10.46
N LYS A 101 7.67 16.47 -10.92
CA LYS A 101 7.74 16.14 -12.35
C LYS A 101 6.59 16.72 -13.16
N ILE A 102 5.39 16.82 -12.59
CA ILE A 102 4.22 17.42 -13.28
C ILE A 102 4.06 18.92 -13.00
N GLY A 103 4.92 19.51 -12.17
CA GLY A 103 4.88 20.93 -11.80
C GLY A 103 3.65 21.30 -10.96
N ALA A 104 3.09 20.35 -10.21
CA ALA A 104 1.89 20.59 -9.41
C ALA A 104 2.22 21.21 -8.05
N THR A 105 1.31 22.07 -7.55
CA THR A 105 1.46 22.73 -6.24
C THR A 105 0.27 22.52 -5.32
N ASP A 106 -0.95 22.45 -5.85
CA ASP A 106 -2.18 22.30 -5.07
C ASP A 106 -3.20 21.39 -5.82
N PRO A 107 -3.69 20.30 -5.19
CA PRO A 107 -4.67 19.41 -5.81
C PRO A 107 -6.13 19.80 -5.55
N THR A 108 -6.41 20.97 -4.94
CA THR A 108 -7.76 21.34 -4.43
C THR A 108 -8.83 21.31 -5.53
N ASN A 109 -8.50 21.81 -6.73
CA ASN A 109 -9.44 21.92 -7.84
C ASN A 109 -9.23 20.87 -8.94
N TRP A 110 -8.48 19.81 -8.63
CA TRP A 110 -8.16 18.77 -9.61
C TRP A 110 -9.38 17.97 -10.04
N LYS A 111 -9.34 17.56 -11.31
CA LYS A 111 -10.26 16.62 -11.93
C LYS A 111 -9.59 15.24 -12.05
N THR A 112 -10.37 14.23 -12.45
CA THR A 112 -9.86 12.86 -12.69
C THR A 112 -8.63 12.87 -13.61
N ALA A 113 -8.64 13.68 -14.68
CA ALA A 113 -7.50 13.78 -15.59
C ALA A 113 -6.20 14.32 -14.94
N ASP A 114 -6.31 15.22 -13.95
CA ASP A 114 -5.14 15.73 -13.23
C ASP A 114 -4.54 14.64 -12.31
N GLU A 115 -5.40 13.90 -11.62
CA GLU A 115 -4.97 12.77 -10.80
C GLU A 115 -4.38 11.65 -11.68
N ALA A 116 -4.94 11.36 -12.84
CA ALA A 116 -4.40 10.39 -13.80
C ALA A 116 -2.98 10.77 -14.26
N ARG A 117 -2.71 12.07 -14.50
CA ARG A 117 -1.35 12.56 -14.80
C ARG A 117 -0.39 12.33 -13.63
N LEU A 118 -0.84 12.57 -12.40
CA LEU A 118 -0.03 12.29 -11.21
C LEU A 118 0.22 10.79 -11.05
N ILE A 119 -0.80 9.93 -11.26
CA ILE A 119 -0.67 8.47 -11.23
C ILE A 119 0.41 8.02 -12.21
N ALA A 120 0.39 8.49 -13.45
CA ALA A 120 1.41 8.15 -14.45
C ALA A 120 2.82 8.57 -14.00
N ALA A 121 2.96 9.79 -13.47
CA ALA A 121 4.24 10.26 -12.93
C ALA A 121 4.70 9.48 -11.70
N TYR A 122 3.77 9.08 -10.83
CA TYR A 122 4.05 8.28 -9.64
C TYR A 122 4.53 6.86 -9.98
N VAL A 123 3.90 6.20 -10.97
CA VAL A 123 4.35 4.90 -11.49
C VAL A 123 5.78 4.99 -12.03
N LEU A 124 6.10 6.05 -12.76
CA LEU A 124 7.47 6.28 -13.26
C LEU A 124 8.46 6.54 -12.13
N ALA A 125 8.07 7.30 -11.09
CA ALA A 125 8.91 7.52 -9.92
C ALA A 125 9.16 6.22 -9.15
N ARG A 126 8.15 5.34 -9.01
CA ARG A 126 8.29 4.00 -8.42
C ARG A 126 9.26 3.11 -9.19
N LYS A 127 9.25 3.18 -10.53
CA LYS A 127 10.18 2.42 -11.39
C LYS A 127 11.65 2.75 -11.10
N ALA A 128 11.95 3.99 -10.74
CA ALA A 128 13.30 4.42 -10.40
C ALA A 128 13.76 3.99 -9.00
N THR A 129 12.95 3.24 -8.25
CA THR A 129 13.25 2.79 -6.91
C THR A 129 13.73 1.34 -6.88
N ASN A 130 14.19 0.87 -5.71
CA ASN A 130 14.52 -0.54 -5.46
C ASN A 130 13.29 -1.40 -5.07
N MET A 131 12.09 -0.97 -5.39
CA MET A 131 10.86 -1.72 -5.16
C MET A 131 10.84 -2.99 -6.03
N THR A 132 10.39 -4.11 -5.48
CA THR A 132 10.28 -5.36 -6.23
C THR A 132 9.11 -5.29 -7.23
N HIS A 133 9.41 -5.46 -8.51
CA HIS A 133 8.44 -5.47 -9.62
C HIS A 133 7.47 -4.27 -9.65
N PRO A 134 7.96 -3.01 -9.54
CA PRO A 134 7.08 -1.85 -9.38
C PRO A 134 6.11 -1.64 -10.53
N ILE A 135 6.52 -1.95 -11.76
CA ILE A 135 5.69 -1.80 -12.96
C ILE A 135 4.62 -2.88 -13.03
N LEU A 136 4.98 -4.15 -12.92
CA LEU A 136 4.02 -5.25 -12.94
C LEU A 136 2.93 -5.10 -11.87
N ARG A 137 3.30 -4.57 -10.70
CA ARG A 137 2.34 -4.30 -9.61
C ARG A 137 1.39 -3.15 -9.96
N ALA A 138 1.89 -2.10 -10.62
CA ALA A 138 1.07 -1.00 -11.11
C ALA A 138 0.13 -1.44 -12.24
N GLU A 139 0.60 -2.27 -13.16
CA GLU A 139 -0.21 -2.87 -14.23
C GLU A 139 -1.37 -3.68 -13.68
N ARG A 140 -1.16 -4.52 -12.65
CA ARG A 140 -2.23 -5.27 -12.01
C ARG A 140 -3.30 -4.39 -11.36
N ILE A 141 -2.92 -3.23 -10.82
CA ILE A 141 -3.88 -2.25 -10.30
C ILE A 141 -4.64 -1.60 -11.45
N ALA A 142 -3.97 -1.26 -12.56
CA ALA A 142 -4.64 -0.75 -13.75
C ALA A 142 -5.58 -1.79 -14.38
N ASP A 143 -5.20 -3.07 -14.40
CA ASP A 143 -6.09 -4.15 -14.85
C ASP A 143 -7.36 -4.25 -13.99
N ALA A 144 -7.24 -4.05 -12.67
CA ALA A 144 -8.40 -4.03 -11.77
C ALA A 144 -9.35 -2.83 -12.08
N VAL A 145 -8.80 -1.69 -12.52
CA VAL A 145 -9.60 -0.56 -13.01
C VAL A 145 -10.30 -0.93 -14.32
N ASN A 146 -9.56 -1.48 -15.29
CA ASN A 146 -10.12 -1.89 -16.58
C ASN A 146 -11.23 -2.95 -16.43
N GLN A 147 -11.17 -3.76 -15.39
CA GLN A 147 -12.19 -4.77 -15.05
C GLN A 147 -13.35 -4.20 -14.21
N GLY A 148 -13.34 -2.92 -13.87
CA GLY A 148 -14.36 -2.27 -13.03
C GLY A 148 -14.34 -2.72 -11.56
N THR A 149 -13.25 -3.33 -11.10
CA THR A 149 -13.07 -3.72 -9.69
C THR A 149 -12.60 -2.56 -8.83
N LEU A 150 -11.87 -1.62 -9.41
CA LEU A 150 -11.46 -0.35 -8.81
C LEU A 150 -11.91 0.79 -9.73
N SER A 151 -12.13 1.98 -9.14
CA SER A 151 -12.41 3.19 -9.90
C SER A 151 -11.16 4.09 -9.99
N ASP A 152 -10.95 4.69 -11.16
CA ASP A 152 -9.98 5.76 -11.39
C ASP A 152 -10.58 7.16 -11.21
N ASP A 153 -11.88 7.26 -11.00
CA ASP A 153 -12.54 8.54 -10.77
C ASP A 153 -12.07 9.20 -9.49
N ARG A 154 -11.70 10.46 -9.61
CA ARG A 154 -11.32 11.28 -8.47
C ARG A 154 -12.49 11.40 -7.49
N GLY A 155 -12.22 11.11 -6.20
CA GLY A 155 -13.25 11.10 -5.15
C GLY A 155 -13.97 9.76 -4.98
N SER A 156 -13.63 8.74 -5.75
CA SER A 156 -14.24 7.41 -5.61
C SER A 156 -13.82 6.69 -4.33
N PHE A 157 -12.64 7.00 -3.79
CA PHE A 157 -12.17 6.39 -2.55
C PHE A 157 -12.76 7.11 -1.33
N VAL A 158 -13.52 6.36 -0.51
CA VAL A 158 -14.11 6.82 0.76
C VAL A 158 -13.64 5.89 1.89
N ILE A 159 -13.15 6.47 3.02
CA ILE A 159 -12.75 5.76 4.22
C ILE A 159 -13.38 6.39 5.46
#